data_887a2978bdb8ac40c76c083fc4a0b4bf
#
_entry.id   887a2978bdb8ac40c76c083fc4a0b4bf
#
_cell.length_a   1.000
_cell.length_b   1.000
_cell.length_c   1.000
_cell.angle_alpha   90.00
_cell.angle_beta   90.00
_cell.angle_gamma   90.00
#
_symmetry.space_group_name_H-M   'P 1'
#
loop_
_entity.id
_entity.type
_entity.pdbx_description
1 polymer ?
#
loop_
_entity_poly.entity_id
_entity_poly.type
_entity_poly.pdbx_seq_one_letter_code
_entity_poly.pdbx_strand_id
1 'polypeptide(L)'
;MTNKKLFGTSGIRGKIGSEINSELALKIGKSLAKYLNNTGKVVIGYDTRTTNRMLEQAITAGLIEHGVDVVKIGMVPTPLVGYATLKLDADAGIMLTASHNPSQYNGIKLWNKNGMAYTPEQEGKIEEIYYNQDFGKVEWDKIGIISHNDEIKKQYIDDLLDIVDIKPGLKVVIDCACGAGSELSPIVFRKAGCEVITLNSQVDGFFPGRNPEPNEANLSSLMKAVVATESDLGIAHDGDADRMITVDEKGRVSEFDKLLALVSKKFGGTVVTTVDAGLCMDEAMEEVGGKVLRTKVGDVNVAEVMIEENASFGGEPSGTWLHPDFCMCPDGILSGLRMAEIVSKEGKLSELLEKFHQYPHMREKVICSKEEKFKVMENMENLLKDAFDDIKDINTIDGIRLSFNDGSWVLVRPSGTEDYVRITLEAKTEEKAEEIKETCIKIIKENI
;
A
#
# COMPACT_ATOMS: atom_id res chain seq x y z
N MET A 1 13.09 -15.97 -25.84
CA MET A 1 12.41 -14.67 -25.74
C MET A 1 12.27 -14.39 -24.26
N THR A 2 12.88 -13.34 -23.74
CA THR A 2 12.66 -12.93 -22.35
C THR A 2 11.23 -12.42 -22.27
N ASN A 3 10.32 -13.20 -21.66
CA ASN A 3 8.97 -12.75 -21.41
C ASN A 3 9.03 -11.50 -20.55
N LYS A 4 8.43 -10.40 -21.04
CA LYS A 4 8.32 -9.17 -20.27
C LYS A 4 7.49 -9.49 -19.03
N LYS A 5 8.01 -9.22 -17.82
CA LYS A 5 7.29 -9.44 -16.57
C LYS A 5 5.97 -8.67 -16.62
N LEU A 6 4.86 -9.36 -16.32
CA LEU A 6 3.49 -8.80 -16.37
C LEU A 6 3.14 -8.09 -15.06
N PHE A 7 3.37 -8.77 -13.92
CA PHE A 7 3.14 -8.22 -12.60
C PHE A 7 4.29 -7.33 -12.13
N GLY A 8 3.93 -6.15 -11.60
CA GLY A 8 4.85 -5.24 -10.91
C GLY A 8 4.95 -5.56 -9.41
N THR A 9 5.28 -4.55 -8.59
CA THR A 9 5.35 -4.67 -7.12
C THR A 9 3.96 -4.80 -6.48
N SER A 10 2.91 -4.32 -7.16
CA SER A 10 1.53 -4.34 -6.66
C SER A 10 0.56 -4.52 -7.83
N GLY A 11 0.46 -5.75 -8.32
CA GLY A 11 -0.38 -6.12 -9.43
C GLY A 11 0.12 -5.66 -10.81
N ILE A 12 -0.76 -5.77 -11.81
CA ILE A 12 -0.51 -5.33 -13.19
C ILE A 12 -0.95 -3.89 -13.32
N ARG A 13 -0.07 -2.98 -13.77
CA ARG A 13 -0.40 -1.56 -13.99
C ARG A 13 0.17 -1.07 -15.30
N GLY A 14 -0.55 -0.14 -15.94
CA GLY A 14 -0.08 0.48 -17.17
C GLY A 14 -1.03 1.53 -17.72
N LYS A 15 -0.61 2.19 -18.79
CA LYS A 15 -1.46 3.15 -19.52
C LYS A 15 -2.54 2.41 -20.29
N ILE A 16 -3.76 2.92 -20.20
CA ILE A 16 -4.90 2.38 -20.94
C ILE A 16 -4.68 2.52 -22.45
N GLY A 17 -5.04 1.47 -23.16
CA GLY A 17 -4.95 1.35 -24.62
C GLY A 17 -3.62 0.76 -25.10
N SER A 18 -2.50 1.21 -24.56
CA SER A 18 -1.18 0.70 -24.96
C SER A 18 -0.68 -0.49 -24.14
N GLU A 19 -0.94 -0.49 -22.82
CA GLU A 19 -0.43 -1.51 -21.89
C GLU A 19 -1.56 -2.29 -21.23
N ILE A 20 -2.60 -1.60 -20.80
CA ILE A 20 -3.81 -2.20 -20.22
C ILE A 20 -4.97 -2.02 -21.21
N ASN A 21 -5.62 -3.13 -21.55
CA ASN A 21 -6.75 -3.16 -22.48
C ASN A 21 -7.68 -4.35 -22.18
N SER A 22 -8.77 -4.46 -22.91
CA SER A 22 -9.78 -5.53 -22.72
C SER A 22 -9.24 -6.92 -23.06
N GLU A 23 -8.32 -7.05 -24.01
CA GLU A 23 -7.72 -8.34 -24.37
C GLU A 23 -6.85 -8.88 -23.22
N LEU A 24 -6.01 -8.03 -22.62
CA LEU A 24 -5.23 -8.38 -21.44
C LEU A 24 -6.16 -8.79 -20.29
N ALA A 25 -7.18 -7.99 -19.99
CA ALA A 25 -8.14 -8.28 -18.91
C ALA A 25 -8.86 -9.62 -19.13
N LEU A 26 -9.31 -9.90 -20.35
CA LEU A 26 -9.93 -11.19 -20.72
C LEU A 26 -8.96 -12.36 -20.48
N LYS A 27 -7.71 -12.23 -20.91
CA LYS A 27 -6.68 -13.28 -20.73
C LYS A 27 -6.32 -13.48 -19.26
N ILE A 28 -6.27 -12.40 -18.46
CA ILE A 28 -6.07 -12.51 -17.00
C ILE A 28 -7.23 -13.25 -16.35
N GLY A 29 -8.48 -12.95 -16.73
CA GLY A 29 -9.65 -13.71 -16.27
C GLY A 29 -9.54 -15.20 -16.56
N LYS A 30 -9.18 -15.56 -17.81
CA LYS A 30 -8.94 -16.95 -18.22
C LYS A 30 -7.79 -17.61 -17.43
N SER A 31 -6.69 -16.88 -17.22
CA SER A 31 -5.54 -17.37 -16.47
C SER A 31 -5.88 -17.64 -15.02
N LEU A 32 -6.62 -16.73 -14.38
CA LEU A 32 -7.08 -16.90 -13.01
C LEU A 32 -8.05 -18.07 -12.90
N ALA A 33 -9.00 -18.22 -13.82
CA ALA A 33 -9.90 -19.38 -13.86
C ALA A 33 -9.12 -20.70 -13.94
N LYS A 34 -8.12 -20.79 -14.81
CA LYS A 34 -7.23 -21.96 -14.92
C LYS A 34 -6.45 -22.20 -13.63
N TYR A 35 -5.92 -21.15 -13.02
CA TYR A 35 -5.22 -21.23 -11.73
C TYR A 35 -6.14 -21.81 -10.63
N LEU A 36 -7.42 -21.48 -10.65
CA LEU A 36 -8.47 -21.99 -9.77
C LEU A 36 -9.05 -23.34 -10.23
N ASN A 37 -8.41 -24.04 -11.18
CA ASN A 37 -8.87 -25.29 -11.74
C ASN A 37 -10.24 -25.22 -12.44
N ASN A 38 -10.57 -24.08 -13.01
CA ASN A 38 -11.82 -23.83 -13.75
C ASN A 38 -13.09 -24.06 -12.91
N THR A 39 -13.04 -23.64 -11.65
CA THR A 39 -14.16 -23.72 -10.71
C THR A 39 -13.99 -22.65 -9.61
N GLY A 40 -15.00 -22.50 -8.76
CA GLY A 40 -14.95 -21.61 -7.62
C GLY A 40 -15.58 -20.26 -7.88
N LYS A 41 -15.28 -19.29 -6.99
CA LYS A 41 -15.95 -17.99 -6.92
C LYS A 41 -14.91 -16.87 -6.79
N VAL A 42 -15.08 -15.81 -7.58
CA VAL A 42 -14.22 -14.63 -7.60
C VAL A 42 -15.03 -13.37 -7.31
N VAL A 43 -14.58 -12.56 -6.36
CA VAL A 43 -15.12 -11.23 -6.08
C VAL A 43 -14.45 -10.21 -7.01
N ILE A 44 -15.22 -9.27 -7.59
CA ILE A 44 -14.68 -8.18 -8.41
C ILE A 44 -15.18 -6.83 -7.88
N GLY A 45 -14.23 -5.94 -7.55
CA GLY A 45 -14.44 -4.53 -7.25
C GLY A 45 -13.57 -3.62 -8.12
N TYR A 46 -13.87 -2.32 -8.12
CA TYR A 46 -13.12 -1.34 -8.89
C TYR A 46 -13.15 0.05 -8.23
N ASP A 47 -12.13 0.88 -8.51
CA ASP A 47 -12.05 2.27 -8.08
C ASP A 47 -12.89 3.20 -9.00
N THR A 48 -12.65 4.51 -8.95
CA THR A 48 -13.43 5.51 -9.69
C THR A 48 -13.03 5.67 -11.15
N ARG A 49 -11.96 5.02 -11.64
CA ARG A 49 -11.42 5.22 -13.00
C ARG A 49 -12.45 4.88 -14.07
N THR A 50 -12.54 5.76 -15.08
CA THR A 50 -13.57 5.69 -16.13
C THR A 50 -13.51 4.43 -16.99
N THR A 51 -12.34 3.77 -17.04
CA THR A 51 -12.09 2.57 -17.88
C THR A 51 -12.39 1.25 -17.18
N ASN A 52 -12.76 1.29 -15.90
CA ASN A 52 -13.03 0.10 -15.09
C ASN A 52 -14.16 -0.77 -15.65
N ARG A 53 -15.22 -0.16 -16.17
CA ARG A 53 -16.34 -0.92 -16.75
C ARG A 53 -15.92 -1.80 -17.91
N MET A 54 -15.02 -1.31 -18.76
CA MET A 54 -14.48 -2.10 -19.88
C MET A 54 -13.67 -3.30 -19.35
N LEU A 55 -12.79 -3.06 -18.39
CA LEU A 55 -11.93 -4.11 -17.82
C LEU A 55 -12.76 -5.13 -17.03
N GLU A 56 -13.74 -4.67 -16.23
CA GLU A 56 -14.66 -5.53 -15.48
C GLU A 56 -15.40 -6.51 -16.39
N GLN A 57 -15.97 -6.03 -17.50
CA GLN A 57 -16.69 -6.90 -18.44
C GLN A 57 -15.75 -7.92 -19.09
N ALA A 58 -14.58 -7.49 -19.50
CA ALA A 58 -13.60 -8.36 -20.15
C ALA A 58 -13.10 -9.48 -19.22
N ILE A 59 -12.70 -9.13 -17.97
CA ILE A 59 -12.20 -10.11 -17.02
C ILE A 59 -13.31 -11.05 -16.54
N THR A 60 -14.53 -10.52 -16.37
CA THR A 60 -15.71 -11.34 -16.04
C THR A 60 -15.98 -12.37 -17.12
N ALA A 61 -15.95 -11.97 -18.40
CA ALA A 61 -16.13 -12.91 -19.52
C ALA A 61 -15.09 -14.03 -19.50
N GLY A 62 -13.81 -13.69 -19.23
CA GLY A 62 -12.74 -14.68 -19.12
C GLY A 62 -12.94 -15.69 -17.99
N LEU A 63 -13.43 -15.26 -16.85
CA LEU A 63 -13.71 -16.10 -15.69
C LEU A 63 -14.89 -17.05 -15.95
N ILE A 64 -16.05 -16.51 -16.34
CA ILE A 64 -17.27 -17.29 -16.49
C ILE A 64 -17.17 -18.28 -17.65
N GLU A 65 -16.53 -17.92 -18.78
CA GLU A 65 -16.24 -18.82 -19.90
C GLU A 65 -15.52 -20.10 -19.45
N HIS A 66 -14.77 -20.02 -18.34
CA HIS A 66 -13.97 -21.11 -17.80
C HIS A 66 -14.50 -21.67 -16.46
N GLY A 67 -15.80 -21.48 -16.19
CA GLY A 67 -16.49 -22.18 -15.10
C GLY A 67 -16.34 -21.54 -13.71
N VAL A 68 -15.85 -20.29 -13.63
CA VAL A 68 -15.69 -19.58 -12.34
C VAL A 68 -16.84 -18.60 -12.16
N ASP A 69 -17.51 -18.68 -11.00
CA ASP A 69 -18.55 -17.74 -10.62
C ASP A 69 -17.99 -16.37 -10.26
N VAL A 70 -18.71 -15.30 -10.59
CA VAL A 70 -18.31 -13.94 -10.33
C VAL A 70 -19.31 -13.23 -9.43
N VAL A 71 -18.82 -12.67 -8.32
CA VAL A 71 -19.58 -11.79 -7.42
C VAL A 71 -19.10 -10.36 -7.64
N LYS A 72 -19.96 -9.52 -8.22
CA LYS A 72 -19.67 -8.09 -8.42
C LYS A 72 -20.09 -7.30 -7.20
N ILE A 73 -19.15 -6.53 -6.63
CA ILE A 73 -19.39 -5.65 -5.47
C ILE A 73 -19.37 -4.15 -5.84
N GLY A 74 -19.14 -3.86 -7.13
CA GLY A 74 -19.22 -2.50 -7.66
C GLY A 74 -18.02 -1.63 -7.37
N MET A 75 -18.25 -0.31 -7.30
CA MET A 75 -17.23 0.65 -6.93
C MET A 75 -17.00 0.59 -5.42
N VAL A 76 -15.76 0.30 -5.02
CA VAL A 76 -15.35 0.10 -3.62
C VAL A 76 -13.88 0.46 -3.44
N PRO A 77 -13.44 0.80 -2.22
CA PRO A 77 -12.02 0.89 -1.89
C PRO A 77 -11.36 -0.50 -1.94
N THR A 78 -10.07 -0.51 -2.22
CA THR A 78 -9.23 -1.74 -2.28
C THR A 78 -9.40 -2.65 -1.05
N PRO A 79 -9.35 -2.15 0.21
CA PRO A 79 -9.50 -3.01 1.38
C PRO A 79 -10.83 -3.79 1.39
N LEU A 80 -11.90 -3.22 0.86
CA LEU A 80 -13.18 -3.92 0.82
C LEU A 80 -13.15 -5.13 -0.13
N VAL A 81 -12.30 -5.15 -1.16
CA VAL A 81 -12.14 -6.34 -2.01
C VAL A 81 -11.48 -7.48 -1.24
N GLY A 82 -10.38 -7.19 -0.50
CA GLY A 82 -9.73 -8.18 0.36
C GLY A 82 -10.69 -8.72 1.42
N TYR A 83 -11.37 -7.82 2.13
CA TYR A 83 -12.40 -8.15 3.13
C TYR A 83 -13.53 -8.99 2.53
N ALA A 84 -14.09 -8.60 1.37
CA ALA A 84 -15.17 -9.32 0.72
C ALA A 84 -14.74 -10.71 0.23
N THR A 85 -13.51 -10.85 -0.24
CA THR A 85 -12.95 -12.16 -0.63
C THR A 85 -12.97 -13.12 0.55
N LEU A 86 -12.52 -12.67 1.72
CA LEU A 86 -12.54 -13.43 2.96
C LEU A 86 -13.97 -13.72 3.45
N LYS A 87 -14.82 -12.70 3.58
CA LYS A 87 -16.17 -12.81 4.18
C LYS A 87 -17.17 -13.57 3.32
N LEU A 88 -17.03 -13.55 2.02
CA LEU A 88 -17.88 -14.29 1.09
C LEU A 88 -17.34 -15.69 0.79
N ASP A 89 -16.26 -16.11 1.45
CA ASP A 89 -15.57 -17.39 1.19
C ASP A 89 -15.30 -17.57 -0.31
N ALA A 90 -14.70 -16.54 -0.93
CA ALA A 90 -14.33 -16.56 -2.34
C ALA A 90 -12.89 -17.08 -2.52
N ASP A 91 -12.64 -17.77 -3.63
CA ASP A 91 -11.33 -18.37 -3.93
C ASP A 91 -10.30 -17.32 -4.35
N ALA A 92 -10.79 -16.17 -4.90
CA ALA A 92 -9.96 -15.02 -5.21
C ALA A 92 -10.78 -13.71 -5.24
N GLY A 93 -10.07 -12.60 -5.13
CA GLY A 93 -10.58 -11.23 -5.34
C GLY A 93 -9.83 -10.52 -6.46
N ILE A 94 -10.51 -9.63 -7.14
CA ILE A 94 -9.94 -8.76 -8.18
C ILE A 94 -10.31 -7.33 -7.88
N MET A 95 -9.30 -6.46 -7.80
CA MET A 95 -9.48 -5.01 -7.76
C MET A 95 -8.97 -4.37 -9.04
N LEU A 96 -9.84 -3.62 -9.71
CA LEU A 96 -9.48 -2.84 -10.90
C LEU A 96 -9.12 -1.42 -10.46
N THR A 97 -7.83 -1.14 -10.42
CA THR A 97 -7.27 0.14 -9.95
C THR A 97 -5.82 0.32 -10.40
N ALA A 98 -5.38 1.56 -10.45
CA ALA A 98 -3.96 1.90 -10.48
C ALA A 98 -3.57 2.76 -9.26
N SER A 99 -4.33 2.66 -8.14
CA SER A 99 -4.06 3.34 -6.86
C SER A 99 -3.80 4.85 -7.07
N HIS A 100 -2.62 5.33 -6.75
CA HIS A 100 -2.20 6.73 -6.82
C HIS A 100 -1.74 7.20 -8.21
N ASN A 101 -1.69 6.34 -9.22
CA ASN A 101 -1.29 6.75 -10.56
C ASN A 101 -2.30 7.72 -11.20
N PRO A 102 -1.88 8.61 -12.11
CA PRO A 102 -2.78 9.50 -12.84
C PRO A 102 -3.92 8.80 -13.59
N SER A 103 -4.94 9.54 -13.97
CA SER A 103 -6.20 9.03 -14.53
C SER A 103 -6.07 8.17 -15.81
N GLN A 104 -5.02 8.37 -16.61
CA GLN A 104 -4.76 7.58 -17.82
C GLN A 104 -4.20 6.18 -17.55
N TYR A 105 -3.87 5.84 -16.31
CA TYR A 105 -3.44 4.51 -15.90
C TYR A 105 -4.62 3.71 -15.36
N ASN A 106 -4.52 2.37 -15.45
CA ASN A 106 -5.35 1.44 -14.72
C ASN A 106 -4.55 0.17 -14.42
N GLY A 107 -5.17 -0.79 -13.74
CA GLY A 107 -4.50 -2.02 -13.38
C GLY A 107 -5.44 -3.09 -12.85
N ILE A 108 -4.85 -4.23 -12.53
CA ILE A 108 -5.52 -5.41 -11.99
C ILE A 108 -4.68 -5.91 -10.82
N LYS A 109 -5.23 -5.86 -9.62
CA LYS A 109 -4.67 -6.47 -8.42
C LYS A 109 -5.46 -7.72 -8.08
N LEU A 110 -4.78 -8.77 -7.60
CA LEU A 110 -5.39 -10.04 -7.22
C LEU A 110 -5.26 -10.28 -5.71
N TRP A 111 -6.31 -10.81 -5.10
CA TRP A 111 -6.37 -11.22 -3.70
C TRP A 111 -6.60 -12.73 -3.61
N ASN A 112 -5.93 -13.39 -2.68
CA ASN A 112 -6.16 -14.79 -2.38
C ASN A 112 -7.35 -14.95 -1.39
N LYS A 113 -7.77 -16.18 -1.17
CA LYS A 113 -8.91 -16.52 -0.30
C LYS A 113 -8.79 -16.04 1.16
N ASN A 114 -7.58 -15.68 1.61
CA ASN A 114 -7.34 -15.18 2.95
C ASN A 114 -7.47 -13.64 3.03
N GLY A 115 -7.90 -12.97 1.95
CA GLY A 115 -8.01 -11.52 1.88
C GLY A 115 -6.67 -10.78 1.74
N MET A 116 -5.59 -11.51 1.48
CA MET A 116 -4.25 -10.98 1.24
C MET A 116 -3.98 -10.88 -0.26
N ALA A 117 -3.20 -9.91 -0.71
CA ALA A 117 -2.79 -9.82 -2.10
C ALA A 117 -1.99 -11.08 -2.53
N TYR A 118 -2.00 -11.41 -3.81
CA TYR A 118 -1.26 -12.56 -4.33
C TYR A 118 0.24 -12.36 -4.13
N THR A 119 0.91 -13.44 -3.66
CA THR A 119 2.36 -13.47 -3.51
C THR A 119 3.05 -13.52 -4.87
N PRO A 120 4.34 -13.13 -4.95
CA PRO A 120 5.12 -13.26 -6.19
C PRO A 120 5.10 -14.68 -6.80
N GLU A 121 5.01 -15.72 -5.97
CA GLU A 121 4.87 -17.10 -6.44
C GLU A 121 3.51 -17.33 -7.12
N GLN A 122 2.43 -16.85 -6.52
CA GLN A 122 1.08 -16.96 -7.09
C GLN A 122 0.97 -16.16 -8.39
N GLU A 123 1.49 -14.93 -8.42
CA GLU A 123 1.56 -14.09 -9.63
C GLU A 123 2.36 -14.76 -10.74
N GLY A 124 3.50 -15.39 -10.41
CA GLY A 124 4.31 -16.14 -11.38
C GLY A 124 3.56 -17.30 -12.03
N LYS A 125 2.72 -18.02 -11.28
CA LYS A 125 1.85 -19.08 -11.83
C LYS A 125 0.79 -18.52 -12.77
N ILE A 126 0.21 -17.36 -12.47
CA ILE A 126 -0.73 -16.67 -13.37
C ILE A 126 -0.02 -16.22 -14.66
N GLU A 127 1.19 -15.65 -14.54
CA GLU A 127 2.01 -15.27 -15.71
C GLU A 127 2.33 -16.47 -16.61
N GLU A 128 2.70 -17.60 -16.05
CA GLU A 128 2.99 -18.83 -16.80
C GLU A 128 1.77 -19.26 -17.60
N ILE A 129 0.58 -19.32 -16.99
CA ILE A 129 -0.67 -19.67 -17.67
C ILE A 129 -1.01 -18.64 -18.76
N TYR A 130 -0.84 -17.34 -18.46
CA TYR A 130 -1.09 -16.24 -19.40
C TYR A 130 -0.27 -16.35 -20.67
N TYR A 131 1.04 -16.65 -20.56
CA TYR A 131 1.92 -16.76 -21.72
C TYR A 131 1.76 -18.07 -22.47
N ASN A 132 1.51 -19.18 -21.78
CA ASN A 132 1.26 -20.48 -22.38
C ASN A 132 -0.12 -20.58 -23.06
N GLN A 133 -1.08 -19.73 -22.65
CA GLN A 133 -2.45 -19.69 -23.18
C GLN A 133 -3.21 -21.04 -23.09
N ASP A 134 -2.82 -21.92 -22.17
CA ASP A 134 -3.55 -23.15 -21.86
C ASP A 134 -4.58 -22.90 -20.76
N PHE A 135 -5.71 -22.33 -21.16
CA PHE A 135 -6.77 -21.98 -20.18
C PHE A 135 -7.70 -23.16 -19.85
N GLY A 136 -7.59 -24.28 -20.58
CA GLY A 136 -8.53 -25.39 -20.47
C GLY A 136 -9.87 -25.09 -21.15
N LYS A 137 -10.79 -26.04 -21.04
CA LYS A 137 -12.16 -25.92 -21.55
C LYS A 137 -13.13 -26.47 -20.52
N VAL A 138 -14.34 -25.88 -20.48
CA VAL A 138 -15.46 -26.41 -19.70
C VAL A 138 -16.63 -26.69 -20.65
N GLU A 139 -17.50 -27.59 -20.24
CA GLU A 139 -18.72 -27.88 -21.00
C GLU A 139 -19.70 -26.69 -20.85
N TRP A 140 -20.60 -26.55 -21.82
CA TRP A 140 -21.53 -25.42 -21.90
C TRP A 140 -22.42 -25.27 -20.65
N ASP A 141 -22.72 -26.34 -19.94
CA ASP A 141 -23.52 -26.39 -18.72
C ASP A 141 -22.69 -26.11 -17.43
N LYS A 142 -21.39 -25.85 -17.58
CA LYS A 142 -20.43 -25.49 -16.52
C LYS A 142 -19.94 -24.05 -16.63
N ILE A 143 -20.53 -23.25 -17.51
CA ILE A 143 -20.26 -21.81 -17.59
C ILE A 143 -20.61 -21.17 -16.23
N GLY A 144 -19.70 -20.33 -15.69
CA GLY A 144 -19.89 -19.64 -14.43
C GLY A 144 -21.01 -18.63 -14.46
N ILE A 145 -21.58 -18.30 -13.31
CA ILE A 145 -22.67 -17.33 -13.17
C ILE A 145 -22.17 -15.99 -12.62
N ILE A 146 -22.92 -14.93 -12.90
CA ILE A 146 -22.67 -13.59 -12.35
C ILE A 146 -23.73 -13.28 -11.30
N SER A 147 -23.28 -12.85 -10.14
CA SER A 147 -24.13 -12.32 -9.08
C SER A 147 -23.64 -10.95 -8.61
N HIS A 148 -24.45 -10.26 -7.81
CA HIS A 148 -24.14 -8.97 -7.21
C HIS A 148 -24.28 -9.05 -5.70
N ASN A 149 -23.43 -8.35 -4.95
CA ASN A 149 -23.55 -8.25 -3.51
C ASN A 149 -23.26 -6.81 -3.06
N ASP A 150 -24.32 -6.03 -2.83
CA ASP A 150 -24.23 -4.65 -2.32
C ASP A 150 -24.23 -4.60 -0.79
N GLU A 151 -24.70 -5.65 -0.11
CA GLU A 151 -24.77 -5.72 1.36
C GLU A 151 -23.38 -5.80 2.01
N ILE A 152 -22.37 -6.26 1.28
CA ILE A 152 -21.01 -6.37 1.78
C ILE A 152 -20.41 -5.02 2.20
N LYS A 153 -20.84 -3.91 1.57
CA LYS A 153 -20.45 -2.55 1.96
C LYS A 153 -20.94 -2.21 3.35
N LYS A 154 -22.18 -2.56 3.65
CA LYS A 154 -22.77 -2.33 4.98
C LYS A 154 -22.09 -3.18 6.03
N GLN A 155 -21.85 -4.46 5.74
CA GLN A 155 -21.17 -5.36 6.65
C GLN A 155 -19.74 -4.87 6.97
N TYR A 156 -18.99 -4.41 5.96
CA TYR A 156 -17.68 -3.82 6.16
C TYR A 156 -17.72 -2.61 7.10
N ILE A 157 -18.71 -1.71 6.91
CA ILE A 157 -18.88 -0.55 7.79
C ILE A 157 -19.17 -1.00 9.23
N ASP A 158 -20.10 -1.92 9.41
CA ASP A 158 -20.54 -2.37 10.72
C ASP A 158 -19.36 -3.09 11.45
N ASP A 159 -18.64 -3.98 10.77
CA ASP A 159 -17.46 -4.67 11.31
C ASP A 159 -16.30 -3.69 11.66
N LEU A 160 -16.10 -2.60 10.90
CA LEU A 160 -15.13 -1.55 11.24
C LEU A 160 -15.51 -0.82 12.53
N LEU A 161 -16.80 -0.52 12.71
CA LEU A 161 -17.29 0.17 13.89
C LEU A 161 -17.19 -0.68 15.17
N ASP A 162 -17.26 -2.00 15.03
CA ASP A 162 -17.14 -2.94 16.15
C ASP A 162 -15.73 -3.00 16.75
N ILE A 163 -14.71 -2.60 15.98
CA ILE A 163 -13.29 -2.71 16.41
C ILE A 163 -12.62 -1.38 16.73
N VAL A 164 -13.32 -0.25 16.62
CA VAL A 164 -12.81 1.08 16.96
C VAL A 164 -13.67 1.74 18.03
N ASP A 165 -13.05 2.53 18.91
CA ASP A 165 -13.70 3.23 20.00
C ASP A 165 -13.28 4.71 20.03
N ILE A 166 -13.92 5.52 19.19
CA ILE A 166 -13.64 6.95 19.05
C ILE A 166 -14.53 7.73 20.00
N LYS A 167 -13.93 8.64 20.81
CA LYS A 167 -14.73 9.55 21.64
C LYS A 167 -15.52 10.51 20.76
N PRO A 168 -16.84 10.65 20.98
CA PRO A 168 -17.68 11.52 20.16
C PRO A 168 -17.23 12.98 20.14
N GLY A 169 -17.47 13.65 19.00
CA GLY A 169 -17.20 15.08 18.83
C GLY A 169 -15.82 15.41 18.26
N LEU A 170 -14.99 14.42 17.92
CA LEU A 170 -13.74 14.66 17.20
C LEU A 170 -14.06 15.22 15.81
N LYS A 171 -13.48 16.37 15.48
CA LYS A 171 -13.69 17.04 14.20
C LYS A 171 -12.63 16.68 13.18
N VAL A 172 -13.04 16.05 12.06
CA VAL A 172 -12.13 15.48 11.07
C VAL A 172 -12.41 16.05 9.67
N VAL A 173 -11.37 16.47 8.96
CA VAL A 173 -11.45 16.77 7.54
C VAL A 173 -10.93 15.57 6.75
N ILE A 174 -11.76 15.01 5.86
CA ILE A 174 -11.38 13.85 5.04
C ILE A 174 -11.26 14.26 3.57
N ASP A 175 -10.09 14.10 2.99
CA ASP A 175 -9.83 14.28 1.56
C ASP A 175 -9.80 12.93 0.85
N CYS A 176 -10.85 12.66 0.08
CA CYS A 176 -11.05 11.39 -0.62
C CYS A 176 -10.40 11.31 -2.02
N ALA A 177 -9.69 12.36 -2.46
CA ALA A 177 -9.05 12.41 -3.79
C ALA A 177 -10.01 12.17 -4.98
N CYS A 178 -11.31 12.37 -4.86
CA CYS A 178 -12.32 11.92 -5.84
C CYS A 178 -12.29 10.41 -6.09
N GLY A 179 -11.65 9.65 -5.22
CA GLY A 179 -11.35 8.23 -5.32
C GLY A 179 -12.40 7.32 -4.67
N ALA A 180 -12.07 6.04 -4.56
CA ALA A 180 -12.97 4.99 -4.09
C ALA A 180 -13.37 5.11 -2.60
N GLY A 181 -12.57 5.84 -1.80
CA GLY A 181 -12.92 6.17 -0.41
C GLY A 181 -14.10 7.14 -0.25
N SER A 182 -14.50 7.84 -1.31
CA SER A 182 -15.51 8.92 -1.27
C SER A 182 -16.88 8.50 -0.73
N GLU A 183 -17.30 7.29 -1.01
CA GLU A 183 -18.59 6.75 -0.56
C GLU A 183 -18.54 6.31 0.91
N LEU A 184 -17.51 5.57 1.30
CA LEU A 184 -17.48 4.84 2.57
C LEU A 184 -16.77 5.61 3.69
N SER A 185 -15.60 6.20 3.44
CA SER A 185 -14.80 6.82 4.49
C SER A 185 -15.58 7.89 5.27
N PRO A 186 -16.25 8.89 4.65
CA PRO A 186 -17.03 9.88 5.39
C PRO A 186 -18.20 9.29 6.18
N ILE A 187 -18.81 8.21 5.68
CA ILE A 187 -19.95 7.54 6.35
C ILE A 187 -19.47 6.84 7.61
N VAL A 188 -18.39 6.07 7.52
CA VAL A 188 -17.83 5.32 8.65
C VAL A 188 -17.42 6.28 9.77
N PHE A 189 -16.70 7.35 9.46
CA PHE A 189 -16.26 8.34 10.45
C PHE A 189 -17.44 9.04 11.15
N ARG A 190 -18.52 9.42 10.39
CA ARG A 190 -19.73 9.97 11.01
C ARG A 190 -20.40 8.97 11.94
N LYS A 191 -20.52 7.70 11.51
CA LYS A 191 -21.09 6.65 12.34
C LYS A 191 -20.25 6.35 13.58
N ALA A 192 -18.93 6.51 13.50
CA ALA A 192 -18.03 6.40 14.63
C ALA A 192 -18.08 7.60 15.60
N GLY A 193 -18.95 8.61 15.34
CA GLY A 193 -19.17 9.75 16.24
C GLY A 193 -18.35 10.99 15.91
N CYS A 194 -17.65 11.04 14.78
CA CYS A 194 -16.88 12.21 14.33
C CYS A 194 -17.77 13.28 13.68
N GLU A 195 -17.40 14.55 13.86
CA GLU A 195 -17.85 15.65 13.02
C GLU A 195 -17.01 15.69 11.73
N VAL A 196 -17.63 15.38 10.58
CA VAL A 196 -16.87 15.17 9.33
C VAL A 196 -17.10 16.27 8.33
N ILE A 197 -16.03 16.93 7.92
CA ILE A 197 -15.93 17.79 6.74
C ILE A 197 -15.25 17.00 5.63
N THR A 198 -15.73 17.11 4.39
CA THR A 198 -15.17 16.36 3.26
C THR A 198 -14.59 17.28 2.20
N LEU A 199 -13.44 16.89 1.65
CA LEU A 199 -12.83 17.46 0.46
C LEU A 199 -12.75 16.38 -0.61
N ASN A 200 -12.93 16.78 -1.87
CA ASN A 200 -12.78 15.87 -3.01
C ASN A 200 -13.54 14.54 -2.83
N SER A 201 -14.75 14.59 -2.25
CA SER A 201 -15.57 13.41 -1.96
C SER A 201 -16.62 13.10 -3.04
N GLN A 202 -16.63 13.83 -4.14
CA GLN A 202 -17.36 13.45 -5.36
C GLN A 202 -16.56 12.39 -6.13
N VAL A 203 -17.23 11.35 -6.58
CA VAL A 203 -16.61 10.29 -7.39
C VAL A 203 -16.28 10.81 -8.78
N ASP A 204 -14.99 10.86 -9.13
CA ASP A 204 -14.54 11.28 -10.45
C ASP A 204 -13.19 10.64 -10.82
N GLY A 205 -13.20 9.75 -11.81
CA GLY A 205 -12.00 9.03 -12.27
C GLY A 205 -10.97 9.88 -13.03
N PHE A 206 -11.23 11.17 -13.24
CA PHE A 206 -10.25 12.13 -13.73
C PHE A 206 -9.44 12.77 -12.60
N PHE A 207 -9.85 12.62 -11.35
CA PHE A 207 -9.20 13.17 -10.16
C PHE A 207 -9.01 14.71 -10.22
N PRO A 208 -10.06 15.50 -10.51
CA PRO A 208 -9.92 16.94 -10.74
C PRO A 208 -9.56 17.72 -9.48
N GLY A 209 -9.82 17.18 -8.30
CA GLY A 209 -9.59 17.88 -7.04
C GLY A 209 -8.10 17.94 -6.63
N ARG A 210 -7.37 16.89 -6.89
CA ARG A 210 -5.91 16.78 -6.72
C ARG A 210 -5.38 15.50 -7.37
N ASN A 211 -4.06 15.43 -7.52
CA ASN A 211 -3.42 14.16 -7.85
C ASN A 211 -3.74 13.12 -6.75
N PRO A 212 -4.09 11.87 -7.10
CA PRO A 212 -4.45 10.84 -6.12
C PRO A 212 -3.31 10.42 -5.17
N GLU A 213 -2.05 10.73 -5.46
CA GLU A 213 -0.94 10.53 -4.52
C GLU A 213 -1.05 11.47 -3.31
N PRO A 214 -1.23 10.98 -2.06
CA PRO A 214 -1.40 11.82 -0.88
C PRO A 214 -0.05 12.26 -0.30
N ASN A 215 0.70 13.08 -1.00
CA ASN A 215 1.94 13.71 -0.52
C ASN A 215 1.71 15.19 -0.18
N GLU A 216 2.64 15.82 0.51
CA GLU A 216 2.53 17.21 0.96
C GLU A 216 2.20 18.19 -0.16
N ALA A 217 2.81 18.02 -1.35
CA ALA A 217 2.57 18.88 -2.50
C ALA A 217 1.12 18.85 -2.98
N ASN A 218 0.42 17.73 -2.78
CA ASN A 218 -0.96 17.51 -3.20
C ASN A 218 -1.99 17.83 -2.10
N LEU A 219 -1.56 18.06 -0.85
CA LEU A 219 -2.46 18.18 0.31
C LEU A 219 -2.68 19.62 0.79
N SER A 220 -2.26 20.63 0.02
CA SER A 220 -2.36 22.05 0.42
C SER A 220 -3.80 22.49 0.77
N SER A 221 -4.82 21.95 0.10
CA SER A 221 -6.23 22.23 0.40
C SER A 221 -6.66 21.61 1.74
N LEU A 222 -6.23 20.37 2.02
CA LEU A 222 -6.51 19.70 3.29
C LEU A 222 -5.84 20.44 4.45
N MET A 223 -4.56 20.78 4.32
CA MET A 223 -3.80 21.54 5.32
C MET A 223 -4.51 22.84 5.70
N LYS A 224 -4.95 23.61 4.71
CA LYS A 224 -5.70 24.87 4.92
C LYS A 224 -7.08 24.63 5.53
N ALA A 225 -7.78 23.58 5.09
CA ALA A 225 -9.11 23.27 5.61
C ALA A 225 -9.08 22.88 7.09
N VAL A 226 -8.12 22.07 7.50
CA VAL A 226 -7.95 21.69 8.91
C VAL A 226 -7.80 22.92 9.80
N VAL A 227 -6.92 23.86 9.43
CA VAL A 227 -6.72 25.09 10.19
C VAL A 227 -7.95 26.00 10.15
N ALA A 228 -8.53 26.23 8.95
CA ALA A 228 -9.66 27.16 8.77
C ALA A 228 -10.94 26.69 9.47
N THR A 229 -11.11 25.39 9.64
CA THR A 229 -12.28 24.81 10.30
C THR A 229 -12.02 24.45 11.76
N GLU A 230 -10.81 24.71 12.28
CA GLU A 230 -10.40 24.33 13.63
C GLU A 230 -10.64 22.83 13.89
N SER A 231 -10.25 21.98 12.92
CA SER A 231 -10.43 20.55 13.02
C SER A 231 -9.26 19.89 13.77
N ASP A 232 -9.56 18.81 14.49
CA ASP A 232 -8.58 18.09 15.29
C ASP A 232 -7.64 17.23 14.42
N LEU A 233 -8.11 16.81 13.25
CA LEU A 233 -7.40 15.87 12.39
C LEU A 233 -7.79 16.04 10.92
N GLY A 234 -6.83 16.02 10.03
CA GLY A 234 -7.01 15.82 8.60
C GLY A 234 -6.64 14.40 8.20
N ILE A 235 -7.39 13.79 7.30
CA ILE A 235 -7.11 12.45 6.73
C ILE A 235 -7.17 12.56 5.22
N ALA A 236 -6.17 12.06 4.53
CA ALA A 236 -6.13 11.95 3.08
C ALA A 236 -5.98 10.50 2.66
N HIS A 237 -6.81 10.06 1.71
CA HIS A 237 -6.67 8.78 1.03
C HIS A 237 -6.02 8.95 -0.35
N ASP A 238 -5.45 7.88 -0.88
CA ASP A 238 -5.12 7.80 -2.30
C ASP A 238 -6.33 7.37 -3.15
N GLY A 239 -6.13 7.08 -4.43
CA GLY A 239 -7.25 6.87 -5.37
C GLY A 239 -8.12 5.65 -5.06
N ASP A 240 -7.58 4.61 -4.45
CA ASP A 240 -8.29 3.38 -4.09
C ASP A 240 -8.35 3.13 -2.58
N ALA A 241 -7.92 4.11 -1.79
CA ALA A 241 -8.02 4.17 -0.33
C ALA A 241 -7.38 2.96 0.42
N ASP A 242 -6.34 2.36 -0.15
CA ASP A 242 -5.50 1.39 0.55
C ASP A 242 -4.45 2.11 1.43
N ARG A 243 -4.30 3.45 1.25
CA ARG A 243 -3.40 4.32 2.01
C ARG A 243 -4.12 5.40 2.79
N MET A 244 -3.46 5.84 3.84
CA MET A 244 -3.87 6.98 4.64
C MET A 244 -2.65 7.80 5.05
N ILE A 245 -2.78 9.13 5.00
CA ILE A 245 -1.88 10.06 5.67
C ILE A 245 -2.68 11.08 6.46
N THR A 246 -2.11 11.59 7.55
CA THR A 246 -2.76 12.58 8.40
C THR A 246 -2.16 13.97 8.23
N VAL A 247 -2.99 14.96 8.53
CA VAL A 247 -2.62 16.36 8.77
C VAL A 247 -2.99 16.70 10.20
N ASP A 248 -2.04 17.24 10.96
CA ASP A 248 -2.28 17.62 12.37
C ASP A 248 -3.16 18.89 12.47
N GLU A 249 -3.60 19.22 13.67
CA GLU A 249 -4.45 20.39 13.95
C GLU A 249 -3.77 21.74 13.66
N LYS A 250 -2.46 21.75 13.44
CA LYS A 250 -1.69 22.93 12.99
C LYS A 250 -1.61 23.03 11.46
N GLY A 251 -2.21 22.08 10.74
CA GLY A 251 -2.20 22.03 9.26
C GLY A 251 -0.90 21.50 8.66
N ARG A 252 -0.10 20.73 9.41
CA ARG A 252 1.14 20.11 8.96
C ARG A 252 0.88 18.66 8.55
N VAL A 253 1.41 18.24 7.42
CA VAL A 253 1.41 16.82 7.02
C VAL A 253 2.29 16.05 7.99
N SER A 254 1.77 14.96 8.52
CA SER A 254 2.48 14.13 9.50
C SER A 254 3.59 13.30 8.84
N GLU A 255 4.70 13.14 9.53
CA GLU A 255 5.79 12.28 9.08
C GLU A 255 5.38 10.81 9.17
N PHE A 256 5.52 10.08 8.06
CA PHE A 256 5.07 8.69 7.95
C PHE A 256 5.68 7.76 8.99
N ASP A 257 7.00 7.88 9.24
CA ASP A 257 7.70 7.03 10.21
C ASP A 257 7.18 7.27 11.64
N LYS A 258 6.92 8.52 12.01
CA LYS A 258 6.36 8.86 13.34
C LYS A 258 4.91 8.38 13.49
N LEU A 259 4.10 8.47 12.43
CA LEU A 259 2.74 7.91 12.43
C LEU A 259 2.77 6.40 12.62
N LEU A 260 3.61 5.73 11.85
CA LEU A 260 3.78 4.28 11.93
C LEU A 260 4.27 3.86 13.31
N ALA A 261 5.25 4.57 13.89
CA ALA A 261 5.75 4.36 15.23
C ALA A 261 4.67 4.57 16.31
N LEU A 262 3.86 5.64 16.19
CA LEU A 262 2.77 5.93 17.12
C LEU A 262 1.74 4.80 17.15
N VAL A 263 1.31 4.33 15.99
CA VAL A 263 0.32 3.25 15.89
C VAL A 263 0.92 1.91 16.34
N SER A 264 2.13 1.60 15.91
CA SER A 264 2.85 0.37 16.31
C SER A 264 2.97 0.26 17.82
N LYS A 265 3.31 1.36 18.49
CA LYS A 265 3.39 1.43 19.95
C LYS A 265 2.07 1.10 20.65
N LYS A 266 0.91 1.41 20.00
CA LYS A 266 -0.42 1.06 20.54
C LYS A 266 -0.74 -0.42 20.45
N PHE A 267 -0.33 -1.06 19.37
CA PHE A 267 -0.50 -2.50 19.20
C PHE A 267 0.49 -3.29 20.08
N GLY A 268 1.72 -2.80 20.23
CA GLY A 268 2.78 -3.50 20.98
C GLY A 268 3.16 -4.84 20.33
N GLY A 269 3.85 -5.71 21.06
CA GLY A 269 4.23 -7.04 20.60
C GLY A 269 5.23 -7.02 19.44
N THR A 270 5.05 -7.89 18.45
CA THR A 270 5.86 -7.89 17.21
C THR A 270 5.17 -7.05 16.14
N VAL A 271 5.88 -6.12 15.55
CA VAL A 271 5.43 -5.33 14.40
C VAL A 271 6.33 -5.56 13.20
N VAL A 272 5.74 -5.53 12.00
CA VAL A 272 6.48 -5.74 10.74
C VAL A 272 6.45 -4.46 9.91
N THR A 273 7.63 -4.05 9.43
CA THR A 273 7.75 -2.90 8.52
C THR A 273 8.76 -3.19 7.42
N THR A 274 8.99 -2.22 6.54
CA THR A 274 9.93 -2.36 5.44
C THR A 274 11.34 -1.88 5.80
N VAL A 275 12.34 -2.31 5.01
CA VAL A 275 13.76 -1.99 5.27
C VAL A 275 14.09 -0.50 5.21
N ASP A 276 13.20 0.33 4.70
CA ASP A 276 13.35 1.78 4.62
C ASP A 276 12.66 2.56 5.75
N ALA A 277 12.11 1.86 6.76
CA ALA A 277 11.52 2.49 7.94
C ALA A 277 12.60 3.06 8.88
N GLY A 278 12.28 4.24 9.44
CA GLY A 278 13.18 5.04 10.26
C GLY A 278 13.46 4.49 11.67
N LEU A 279 14.42 5.12 12.34
CA LEU A 279 14.90 4.74 13.70
C LEU A 279 13.85 4.93 14.78
N CYS A 280 12.95 5.89 14.63
CA CYS A 280 11.91 6.14 15.62
C CYS A 280 10.98 4.92 15.84
N MET A 281 10.92 4.00 14.88
CA MET A 281 10.20 2.73 15.01
C MET A 281 10.82 1.83 16.08
N ASP A 282 12.15 1.65 16.03
CA ASP A 282 12.86 0.80 16.98
C ASP A 282 12.75 1.35 18.40
N GLU A 283 12.98 2.67 18.55
CA GLU A 283 12.86 3.37 19.85
C GLU A 283 11.44 3.27 20.42
N ALA A 284 10.41 3.49 19.59
CA ALA A 284 9.02 3.40 20.01
C ALA A 284 8.64 1.98 20.48
N MET A 285 9.13 0.96 19.82
CA MET A 285 8.82 -0.41 20.18
C MET A 285 9.63 -0.89 21.39
N GLU A 286 10.88 -0.43 21.54
CA GLU A 286 11.69 -0.71 22.73
C GLU A 286 11.04 -0.18 24.00
N GLU A 287 10.44 1.02 23.96
CA GLU A 287 9.73 1.63 25.12
C GLU A 287 8.55 0.79 25.63
N VAL A 288 7.94 -0.03 24.78
CA VAL A 288 6.82 -0.92 25.15
C VAL A 288 7.22 -2.40 25.24
N GLY A 289 8.52 -2.70 25.16
CA GLY A 289 9.04 -4.06 25.18
C GLY A 289 8.66 -4.88 23.95
N GLY A 290 8.36 -4.23 22.84
CA GLY A 290 8.00 -4.84 21.56
C GLY A 290 9.21 -5.09 20.66
N LYS A 291 8.97 -5.65 19.48
CA LYS A 291 9.98 -6.02 18.48
C LYS A 291 9.60 -5.50 17.10
N VAL A 292 10.58 -4.96 16.37
CA VAL A 292 10.43 -4.57 14.97
C VAL A 292 11.10 -5.60 14.07
N LEU A 293 10.34 -6.13 13.10
CA LEU A 293 10.86 -6.96 12.02
C LEU A 293 10.82 -6.17 10.71
N ARG A 294 11.86 -6.30 9.91
CA ARG A 294 11.98 -5.63 8.61
C ARG A 294 11.97 -6.62 7.46
N THR A 295 11.16 -6.30 6.45
CA THR A 295 11.04 -7.08 5.22
C THR A 295 11.24 -6.21 3.98
N LYS A 296 11.13 -6.82 2.79
CA LYS A 296 11.14 -6.09 1.51
C LYS A 296 10.02 -5.06 1.46
N VAL A 297 10.23 -4.00 0.68
CA VAL A 297 9.17 -3.05 0.34
C VAL A 297 8.05 -3.76 -0.44
N GLY A 298 6.81 -3.49 -0.05
CA GLY A 298 5.59 -4.05 -0.61
C GLY A 298 4.71 -4.68 0.47
N ASP A 299 3.44 -4.31 0.45
CA ASP A 299 2.41 -4.76 1.39
C ASP A 299 2.29 -6.29 1.50
N VAL A 300 2.47 -6.99 0.39
CA VAL A 300 2.49 -8.47 0.34
C VAL A 300 3.63 -9.03 1.19
N ASN A 301 4.84 -8.47 1.08
CA ASN A 301 5.99 -8.93 1.85
C ASN A 301 5.79 -8.68 3.36
N VAL A 302 5.18 -7.54 3.70
CA VAL A 302 4.81 -7.23 5.09
C VAL A 302 3.79 -8.25 5.59
N ALA A 303 2.74 -8.53 4.81
CA ALA A 303 1.69 -9.48 5.17
C ALA A 303 2.21 -10.91 5.37
N GLU A 304 3.12 -11.40 4.50
CA GLU A 304 3.73 -12.73 4.63
C GLU A 304 4.48 -12.87 5.97
N VAL A 305 5.36 -11.92 6.29
CA VAL A 305 6.11 -11.94 7.56
C VAL A 305 5.19 -11.76 8.76
N MET A 306 4.13 -10.94 8.66
CA MET A 306 3.13 -10.80 9.72
C MET A 306 2.44 -12.13 10.05
N ILE A 307 2.10 -12.91 9.03
CA ILE A 307 1.48 -14.24 9.21
C ILE A 307 2.47 -15.21 9.85
N GLU A 308 3.70 -15.27 9.33
CA GLU A 308 4.76 -16.17 9.83
C GLU A 308 5.10 -15.91 11.30
N GLU A 309 5.18 -14.65 11.70
CA GLU A 309 5.60 -14.22 13.03
C GLU A 309 4.43 -13.94 13.98
N ASN A 310 3.18 -14.11 13.53
CA ASN A 310 1.97 -13.76 14.25
C ASN A 310 2.03 -12.32 14.81
N ALA A 311 2.41 -11.39 13.94
CA ALA A 311 2.62 -10.00 14.31
C ALA A 311 1.31 -9.27 14.63
N SER A 312 1.37 -8.34 15.55
CA SER A 312 0.21 -7.56 16.02
C SER A 312 -0.19 -6.44 15.08
N PHE A 313 0.75 -5.94 14.26
CA PHE A 313 0.55 -4.86 13.31
C PHE A 313 1.65 -4.86 12.26
N GLY A 314 1.36 -4.31 11.09
CA GLY A 314 2.38 -4.11 10.07
C GLY A 314 2.04 -3.00 9.10
N GLY A 315 3.09 -2.43 8.48
CA GLY A 315 2.89 -1.38 7.51
C GLY A 315 4.17 -0.79 6.98
N GLU A 316 4.01 0.02 5.95
CA GLU A 316 5.08 0.75 5.31
C GLU A 316 5.06 2.24 5.72
N PRO A 317 6.21 2.93 5.72
CA PRO A 317 6.28 4.38 5.89
C PRO A 317 5.76 5.11 4.63
N SER A 318 4.66 4.67 4.10
CA SER A 318 3.91 5.22 2.94
C SER A 318 2.42 5.38 3.24
N GLY A 319 2.00 5.02 4.47
CA GLY A 319 0.59 4.99 4.88
C GLY A 319 -0.17 3.73 4.48
N THR A 320 0.52 2.71 3.99
CA THR A 320 -0.02 1.40 3.65
C THR A 320 0.09 0.48 4.86
N TRP A 321 -1.00 0.33 5.64
CA TRP A 321 -0.99 -0.39 6.91
C TRP A 321 -1.95 -1.57 6.91
N LEU A 322 -1.51 -2.68 7.54
CA LEU A 322 -2.25 -3.94 7.66
C LEU A 322 -2.69 -4.14 9.12
N HIS A 323 -3.93 -4.53 9.28
CA HIS A 323 -4.57 -4.74 10.57
C HIS A 323 -5.02 -6.20 10.69
N PRO A 324 -4.19 -7.08 11.30
CA PRO A 324 -4.48 -8.52 11.36
C PRO A 324 -5.72 -8.88 12.18
N ASP A 325 -6.14 -7.97 13.06
CA ASP A 325 -7.40 -8.07 13.80
C ASP A 325 -8.65 -7.82 12.93
N PHE A 326 -8.47 -7.43 11.67
CA PHE A 326 -9.56 -7.19 10.71
C PHE A 326 -9.39 -7.94 9.39
N CYS A 327 -8.37 -7.60 8.61
CA CYS A 327 -8.05 -8.25 7.34
C CYS A 327 -6.57 -8.05 6.96
N MET A 328 -5.94 -9.05 6.34
CA MET A 328 -4.57 -8.97 5.86
C MET A 328 -4.46 -8.23 4.51
N CYS A 329 -5.22 -7.16 4.38
CA CYS A 329 -5.22 -6.23 3.26
C CYS A 329 -4.93 -4.82 3.78
N PRO A 330 -4.10 -4.03 3.11
CA PRO A 330 -3.91 -2.63 3.48
C PRO A 330 -5.24 -1.88 3.51
N ASP A 331 -5.50 -1.17 4.60
CA ASP A 331 -6.79 -0.49 4.81
C ASP A 331 -6.58 0.94 5.30
N GLY A 332 -6.64 1.89 4.36
CA GLY A 332 -6.50 3.31 4.67
C GLY A 332 -7.69 3.88 5.47
N ILE A 333 -8.89 3.30 5.35
CA ILE A 333 -10.06 3.74 6.11
C ILE A 333 -9.92 3.32 7.57
N LEU A 334 -9.61 2.06 7.84
CA LEU A 334 -9.36 1.56 9.20
C LEU A 334 -8.16 2.26 9.83
N SER A 335 -7.08 2.47 9.07
CA SER A 335 -5.90 3.21 9.54
C SER A 335 -6.26 4.63 9.98
N GLY A 336 -7.11 5.32 9.22
CA GLY A 336 -7.64 6.64 9.58
C GLY A 336 -8.51 6.61 10.84
N LEU A 337 -9.37 5.60 10.99
CA LEU A 337 -10.18 5.40 12.21
C LEU A 337 -9.32 5.14 13.43
N ARG A 338 -8.26 4.33 13.33
CA ARG A 338 -7.30 4.09 14.42
C ARG A 338 -6.56 5.38 14.81
N MET A 339 -6.21 6.22 13.83
CA MET A 339 -5.63 7.54 14.11
C MET A 339 -6.63 8.47 14.82
N ALA A 340 -7.89 8.51 14.37
CA ALA A 340 -8.96 9.26 15.03
C ALA A 340 -9.22 8.76 16.46
N GLU A 341 -9.17 7.45 16.68
CA GLU A 341 -9.28 6.85 18.02
C GLU A 341 -8.15 7.34 18.93
N ILE A 342 -6.90 7.29 18.47
CA ILE A 342 -5.73 7.77 19.23
C ILE A 342 -5.89 9.24 19.57
N VAL A 343 -6.17 10.10 18.58
CA VAL A 343 -6.32 11.54 18.78
C VAL A 343 -7.47 11.85 19.73
N SER A 344 -8.61 11.17 19.61
CA SER A 344 -9.76 11.39 20.49
C SER A 344 -9.50 11.02 21.95
N LYS A 345 -8.62 10.07 22.21
CA LYS A 345 -8.31 9.56 23.57
C LYS A 345 -7.10 10.23 24.20
N GLU A 346 -6.09 10.61 23.41
CA GLU A 346 -4.78 10.99 23.90
C GLU A 346 -4.42 12.45 23.65
N GLY A 347 -5.18 13.16 22.82
CA GLY A 347 -5.01 14.58 22.56
C GLY A 347 -4.43 14.89 21.18
N LYS A 348 -3.86 16.07 21.04
CA LYS A 348 -3.45 16.63 19.75
C LYS A 348 -2.38 15.82 19.04
N LEU A 349 -2.59 15.56 17.77
CA LEU A 349 -1.65 14.77 16.97
C LEU A 349 -0.24 15.40 16.95
N SER A 350 -0.15 16.71 16.81
CA SER A 350 1.15 17.40 16.84
C SER A 350 1.95 17.11 18.10
N GLU A 351 1.30 17.11 19.28
CA GLU A 351 1.94 16.85 20.57
C GLU A 351 2.33 15.37 20.73
N LEU A 352 1.54 14.46 20.13
CA LEU A 352 1.85 13.02 20.14
C LEU A 352 3.07 12.72 19.27
N LEU A 353 3.17 13.34 18.09
CA LEU A 353 4.29 13.13 17.16
C LEU A 353 5.58 13.83 17.60
N GLU A 354 5.50 14.95 18.35
CA GLU A 354 6.65 15.64 18.91
C GLU A 354 7.40 14.79 19.97
N LYS A 355 6.79 13.72 20.51
CA LYS A 355 7.44 12.77 21.42
C LYS A 355 8.45 11.87 20.72
N PHE A 356 8.37 11.70 19.42
CA PHE A 356 9.30 10.89 18.64
C PHE A 356 10.45 11.74 18.14
N HIS A 357 11.67 11.25 18.34
CA HIS A 357 12.85 11.94 17.86
C HIS A 357 12.88 12.01 16.34
N GLN A 358 13.27 13.16 15.81
CA GLN A 358 13.47 13.37 14.39
C GLN A 358 14.95 13.29 14.08
N TYR A 359 15.32 12.29 13.28
CA TYR A 359 16.68 12.12 12.82
C TYR A 359 16.88 12.76 11.44
N PRO A 360 18.09 13.27 11.13
CA PRO A 360 18.44 13.65 9.76
C PRO A 360 18.19 12.51 8.79
N HIS A 361 17.25 12.72 7.85
CA HIS A 361 16.84 11.74 6.85
C HIS A 361 17.06 12.30 5.46
N MET A 362 17.74 11.54 4.59
CA MET A 362 18.05 11.95 3.22
C MET A 362 17.64 10.88 2.21
N ARG A 363 17.16 11.34 1.07
CA ARG A 363 16.85 10.49 -0.11
C ARG A 363 17.50 11.05 -1.34
N GLU A 364 18.36 10.26 -1.98
CA GLU A 364 19.10 10.65 -3.15
C GLU A 364 18.89 9.68 -4.31
N LYS A 365 19.09 10.17 -5.52
CA LYS A 365 19.01 9.38 -6.75
C LYS A 365 20.27 9.55 -7.57
N VAL A 366 20.91 8.45 -7.89
CA VAL A 366 22.02 8.46 -8.85
C VAL A 366 21.52 7.87 -10.17
N ILE A 367 21.41 8.75 -11.17
CA ILE A 367 20.92 8.37 -12.50
C ILE A 367 21.92 7.44 -13.18
N CYS A 368 21.46 6.32 -13.70
CA CYS A 368 22.21 5.35 -14.47
C CYS A 368 21.26 4.51 -15.33
N SER A 369 21.78 3.89 -16.40
CA SER A 369 20.96 3.02 -17.25
C SER A 369 20.51 1.75 -16.50
N LYS A 370 19.54 1.05 -17.10
CA LYS A 370 19.03 -0.21 -16.53
C LYS A 370 20.14 -1.26 -16.36
N GLU A 371 21.06 -1.34 -17.30
CA GLU A 371 22.17 -2.31 -17.27
C GLU A 371 23.21 -1.91 -16.22
N GLU A 372 23.58 -0.65 -16.16
CA GLU A 372 24.51 -0.10 -15.17
C GLU A 372 24.04 -0.30 -13.74
N LYS A 373 22.75 0.00 -13.44
CA LYS A 373 22.24 -0.14 -12.07
C LYS A 373 22.32 -1.57 -11.52
N PHE A 374 22.10 -2.60 -12.36
CA PHE A 374 22.23 -3.99 -11.93
C PHE A 374 23.69 -4.37 -11.75
N LYS A 375 24.58 -3.96 -12.67
CA LYS A 375 26.01 -4.19 -12.57
C LYS A 375 26.64 -3.57 -11.32
N VAL A 376 26.27 -2.34 -11.00
CA VAL A 376 26.72 -1.65 -9.76
C VAL A 376 26.26 -2.43 -8.52
N MET A 377 25.03 -2.93 -8.52
CA MET A 377 24.49 -3.67 -7.37
C MET A 377 25.16 -5.04 -7.15
N GLU A 378 25.73 -5.69 -8.19
CA GLU A 378 26.39 -7.00 -8.05
C GLU A 378 27.54 -6.99 -7.04
N ASN A 379 28.28 -5.88 -6.91
CA ASN A 379 29.40 -5.76 -5.97
C ASN A 379 29.18 -4.72 -4.86
N MET A 380 28.00 -4.12 -4.81
CA MET A 380 27.71 -3.00 -3.90
C MET A 380 27.91 -3.34 -2.43
N GLU A 381 27.58 -4.56 -2.02
CA GLU A 381 27.77 -5.00 -0.63
C GLU A 381 29.24 -4.93 -0.20
N ASN A 382 30.16 -5.42 -1.04
CA ASN A 382 31.60 -5.37 -0.73
C ASN A 382 32.13 -3.93 -0.75
N LEU A 383 31.72 -3.14 -1.75
CA LEU A 383 32.12 -1.74 -1.86
C LEU A 383 31.69 -0.91 -0.65
N LEU A 384 30.49 -1.15 -0.13
CA LEU A 384 30.00 -0.48 1.07
C LEU A 384 30.71 -0.99 2.33
N LYS A 385 31.01 -2.30 2.43
CA LYS A 385 31.79 -2.86 3.55
C LYS A 385 33.19 -2.26 3.62
N ASP A 386 33.83 -2.05 2.49
CA ASP A 386 35.20 -1.51 2.41
C ASP A 386 35.24 0.01 2.70
N ALA A 387 34.10 0.69 2.56
CA ALA A 387 34.00 2.14 2.74
C ALA A 387 33.64 2.59 4.16
N PHE A 388 33.12 1.71 5.00
CA PHE A 388 32.68 2.03 6.36
C PHE A 388 33.22 1.05 7.39
N ASP A 389 33.83 1.58 8.45
CA ASP A 389 34.49 0.77 9.51
C ASP A 389 33.55 0.40 10.68
N ASP A 390 32.44 1.12 10.88
CA ASP A 390 31.56 1.05 12.05
C ASP A 390 30.24 0.29 11.80
N ILE A 391 30.24 -0.64 10.85
CA ILE A 391 29.06 -1.44 10.49
C ILE A 391 28.70 -2.41 11.61
N LYS A 392 27.44 -2.34 12.07
CA LYS A 392 26.85 -3.25 13.04
C LYS A 392 26.19 -4.46 12.38
N ASP A 393 25.45 -4.22 11.29
CA ASP A 393 24.66 -5.23 10.59
C ASP A 393 24.50 -4.90 9.12
N ILE A 394 24.34 -5.93 8.29
CA ILE A 394 24.09 -5.81 6.84
C ILE A 394 22.90 -6.66 6.48
N ASN A 395 21.88 -5.99 5.92
CA ASN A 395 20.68 -6.64 5.43
C ASN A 395 20.58 -6.49 3.92
N THR A 396 20.49 -7.62 3.20
CA THR A 396 20.44 -7.68 1.73
C THR A 396 19.07 -8.11 1.20
N ILE A 397 18.05 -8.00 2.03
CA ILE A 397 16.70 -8.52 1.72
C ILE A 397 16.04 -7.76 0.55
N ASP A 398 16.28 -6.41 0.46
CA ASP A 398 15.78 -5.57 -0.64
C ASP A 398 16.77 -4.41 -0.90
N GLY A 399 17.77 -4.66 -1.75
CA GLY A 399 18.93 -3.82 -1.87
C GLY A 399 19.96 -4.14 -0.78
N ILE A 400 20.78 -3.17 -0.39
CA ILE A 400 21.78 -3.33 0.66
C ILE A 400 21.57 -2.26 1.72
N ARG A 401 21.12 -2.69 2.91
CA ARG A 401 21.02 -1.84 4.08
C ARG A 401 22.20 -2.11 5.02
N LEU A 402 22.97 -1.07 5.28
CA LEU A 402 23.94 -1.06 6.38
C LEU A 402 23.30 -0.39 7.59
N SER A 403 23.47 -1.01 8.76
CA SER A 403 23.19 -0.39 10.06
C SER A 403 24.51 -0.17 10.78
N PHE A 404 24.72 1.02 11.34
CA PHE A 404 25.94 1.41 12.05
C PHE A 404 25.80 1.21 13.56
N ASN A 405 26.93 1.20 14.28
CA ASN A 405 26.94 1.00 15.72
C ASN A 405 26.23 2.10 16.51
N ASP A 406 26.18 3.33 15.99
CA ASP A 406 25.45 4.46 16.58
C ASP A 406 23.93 4.40 16.32
N GLY A 407 23.47 3.42 15.53
CA GLY A 407 22.09 3.25 15.10
C GLY A 407 21.76 3.88 13.75
N SER A 408 22.61 4.75 13.20
CA SER A 408 22.45 5.28 11.83
C SER A 408 22.34 4.16 10.81
N TRP A 409 21.74 4.42 9.65
CA TRP A 409 21.63 3.41 8.59
C TRP A 409 21.61 4.03 7.19
N VAL A 410 21.97 3.25 6.20
CA VAL A 410 21.80 3.57 4.78
C VAL A 410 21.29 2.37 4.00
N LEU A 411 20.36 2.61 3.11
CA LEU A 411 19.83 1.63 2.15
C LEU A 411 20.18 2.08 0.73
N VAL A 412 20.92 1.26 0.02
CA VAL A 412 21.23 1.43 -1.41
C VAL A 412 20.42 0.41 -2.20
N ARG A 413 19.56 0.88 -3.11
CA ARG A 413 18.59 0.03 -3.81
C ARG A 413 18.40 0.46 -5.26
N PRO A 414 18.37 -0.49 -6.23
CA PRO A 414 18.02 -0.15 -7.61
C PRO A 414 16.54 0.20 -7.70
N SER A 415 16.18 1.24 -8.45
CA SER A 415 14.77 1.50 -8.74
C SER A 415 14.17 0.36 -9.58
N GLY A 416 12.99 -0.13 -9.21
CA GLY A 416 12.27 -1.16 -9.96
C GLY A 416 11.73 -0.68 -11.31
N THR A 417 11.41 0.61 -11.41
CA THR A 417 10.66 1.18 -12.54
C THR A 417 11.43 2.25 -13.32
N GLU A 418 12.40 2.91 -12.71
CA GLU A 418 13.12 4.06 -13.27
C GLU A 418 14.63 3.79 -13.35
N ASP A 419 15.33 4.56 -14.15
CA ASP A 419 16.76 4.37 -14.45
C ASP A 419 17.65 5.16 -13.46
N TYR A 420 17.66 4.69 -12.20
CA TYR A 420 18.54 5.18 -11.13
C TYR A 420 18.74 4.16 -10.01
N VAL A 421 19.79 4.35 -9.23
CA VAL A 421 19.97 3.75 -7.90
C VAL A 421 19.52 4.76 -6.86
N ARG A 422 18.71 4.32 -5.91
CA ARG A 422 18.23 5.13 -4.78
C ARG A 422 19.10 4.90 -3.57
N ILE A 423 19.44 5.98 -2.89
CA ILE A 423 20.04 5.99 -1.56
C ILE A 423 18.99 6.56 -0.61
N THR A 424 18.68 5.83 0.45
CA THR A 424 17.85 6.32 1.56
C THR A 424 18.65 6.12 2.83
N LEU A 425 18.77 7.13 3.66
CA LEU A 425 19.53 7.06 4.89
C LEU A 425 18.88 7.85 6.02
N GLU A 426 19.20 7.47 7.23
CA GLU A 426 18.90 8.22 8.44
C GLU A 426 20.09 8.12 9.39
N ALA A 427 20.49 9.24 9.98
CA ALA A 427 21.67 9.29 10.85
C ALA A 427 21.42 10.07 12.13
N LYS A 428 22.23 9.82 13.15
CA LYS A 428 22.09 10.50 14.45
C LYS A 428 22.44 12.00 14.39
N THR A 429 23.26 12.42 13.41
CA THR A 429 23.62 13.82 13.18
C THR A 429 23.63 14.18 11.71
N GLU A 430 23.48 15.47 11.38
CA GLU A 430 23.57 15.99 10.01
C GLU A 430 24.94 15.70 9.36
N GLU A 431 26.03 15.82 10.13
CA GLU A 431 27.37 15.55 9.62
C GLU A 431 27.53 14.10 9.20
N LYS A 432 27.00 13.15 10.01
CA LYS A 432 27.03 11.73 9.69
C LYS A 432 26.14 11.40 8.49
N ALA A 433 24.98 12.04 8.38
CA ALA A 433 24.09 11.88 7.24
C ALA A 433 24.77 12.32 5.93
N GLU A 434 25.45 13.47 5.95
CA GLU A 434 26.16 13.99 4.79
C GLU A 434 27.35 13.10 4.40
N GLU A 435 28.15 12.65 5.39
CA GLU A 435 29.25 11.71 5.17
C GLU A 435 28.79 10.42 4.47
N ILE A 436 27.73 9.80 4.99
CA ILE A 436 27.17 8.56 4.43
C ILE A 436 26.66 8.81 3.00
N LYS A 437 25.92 9.91 2.78
CA LYS A 437 25.38 10.28 1.48
C LYS A 437 26.51 10.44 0.43
N GLU A 438 27.51 11.27 0.74
CA GLU A 438 28.61 11.56 -0.19
C GLU A 438 29.39 10.30 -0.52
N THR A 439 29.67 9.45 0.48
CA THR A 439 30.36 8.18 0.30
C THR A 439 29.59 7.24 -0.63
N CYS A 440 28.29 7.07 -0.41
CA CYS A 440 27.46 6.20 -1.26
C CYS A 440 27.32 6.75 -2.70
N ILE A 441 27.14 8.06 -2.87
CA ILE A 441 27.08 8.69 -4.20
C ILE A 441 28.38 8.48 -4.96
N LYS A 442 29.52 8.67 -4.29
CA LYS A 442 30.86 8.47 -4.88
C LYS A 442 31.03 7.02 -5.34
N ILE A 443 30.76 6.04 -4.47
CA ILE A 443 30.86 4.60 -4.79
C ILE A 443 30.01 4.27 -6.02
N ILE A 444 28.74 4.71 -6.06
CA ILE A 444 27.86 4.41 -7.19
C ILE A 444 28.42 5.03 -8.47
N LYS A 445 28.83 6.30 -8.45
CA LYS A 445 29.35 7.01 -9.63
C LYS A 445 30.67 6.44 -10.17
N GLU A 446 31.52 5.91 -9.31
CA GLU A 446 32.80 5.29 -9.71
C GLU A 446 32.63 3.88 -10.32
N ASN A 447 31.44 3.27 -10.19
CA ASN A 447 31.14 1.90 -10.62
C ASN A 447 30.03 1.80 -11.68
N ILE A 448 29.55 2.95 -12.19
CA ILE A 448 28.65 3.05 -13.35
C ILE A 448 29.37 2.84 -14.65
#